data_c85edb76973d70e01602c420a5f45382
#
_entry.id   c85edb76973d70e01602c420a5f45382
#
_cell.length_a   1.000
_cell.length_b   1.000
_cell.length_c   1.000
_cell.angle_alpha   90.00
_cell.angle_beta   90.00
_cell.angle_gamma   90.00
#
_symmetry.space_group_name_H-M   'P 1'
#
loop_
_entity.id
_entity.type
_entity.pdbx_description
1 polymer ?
#
loop_
_entity_poly.entity_id
_entity_poly.type
_entity_poly.pdbx_seq_one_letter_code
_entity_poly.pdbx_strand_id
1 'polypeptide(L)'
;GRDRGRPGRPLHHPARRRLLKTSDWVVLRRAVCPVLLVKQEQATPLRCVLAAVDVEADDDAHRQLNTEIIACATQLKSGASDCVLHAVSACQASDRLRQATRLATMAGVEPAYAHALVATPEDAIVDCAAWVAADLVVIGSVARHGLGAKIHGNTAERALDVLDADLLVVTLRR
;
A
#
# COMPACT_ATOMS: atom_id res chain seq x y z
N GLY A 1 -8.55 -39.37 -19.46
CA GLY A 1 -8.17 -38.35 -18.53
C GLY A 1 -7.60 -37.15 -19.28
N ARG A 2 -8.37 -36.03 -19.39
CA ARG A 2 -7.88 -34.78 -19.99
C ARG A 2 -7.30 -33.94 -18.89
N ASP A 3 -5.96 -33.83 -18.86
CA ASP A 3 -5.21 -32.88 -18.08
C ASP A 3 -5.52 -31.46 -18.57
N ARG A 4 -6.22 -30.67 -17.75
CA ARG A 4 -6.48 -29.26 -18.01
C ARG A 4 -5.26 -28.48 -17.51
N GLY A 5 -4.35 -28.15 -18.43
CA GLY A 5 -3.19 -27.32 -18.18
C GLY A 5 -3.56 -26.04 -17.43
N ARG A 6 -2.88 -25.82 -16.31
CA ARG A 6 -2.88 -24.53 -15.58
C ARG A 6 -2.34 -23.47 -16.54
N PRO A 7 -2.97 -22.28 -16.64
CA PRO A 7 -2.38 -21.16 -17.38
C PRO A 7 -1.05 -20.81 -16.73
N GLY A 8 0.02 -20.82 -17.53
CA GLY A 8 1.35 -20.51 -17.10
C GLY A 8 1.41 -19.10 -16.52
N ARG A 9 1.97 -19.00 -15.30
CA ARG A 9 2.33 -17.75 -14.67
C ARG A 9 3.27 -16.99 -15.61
N PRO A 10 3.00 -15.71 -15.96
CA PRO A 10 3.98 -14.93 -16.70
C PRO A 10 5.24 -14.85 -15.86
N LEU A 11 6.37 -15.23 -16.46
CA LEU A 11 7.71 -15.05 -15.89
C LEU A 11 7.93 -13.54 -15.74
N HIS A 12 7.82 -13.03 -14.53
CA HIS A 12 8.24 -11.69 -14.22
C HIS A 12 9.76 -11.63 -14.47
N HIS A 13 10.17 -10.90 -15.49
CA HIS A 13 11.56 -10.50 -15.62
C HIS A 13 11.92 -9.73 -14.34
N PRO A 14 13.11 -9.98 -13.73
CA PRO A 14 13.56 -9.18 -12.61
C PRO A 14 13.72 -7.74 -13.08
N ALA A 15 12.72 -6.91 -12.83
CA ALA A 15 12.83 -5.48 -13.01
C ALA A 15 14.02 -5.01 -12.18
N ARG A 16 14.91 -4.21 -12.77
CA ARG A 16 16.04 -3.62 -12.04
C ARG A 16 15.45 -2.82 -10.89
N ARG A 17 15.62 -3.29 -9.65
CA ARG A 17 15.20 -2.59 -8.44
C ARG A 17 15.80 -1.20 -8.45
N ARG A 18 14.96 -0.20 -8.59
CA ARG A 18 15.37 1.19 -8.46
C ARG A 18 15.43 1.50 -6.97
N LEU A 19 16.62 1.43 -6.40
CA LEU A 19 16.86 1.87 -5.03
C LEU A 19 16.56 3.37 -4.93
N LEU A 20 15.85 3.75 -3.87
CA LEU A 20 15.57 5.15 -3.57
C LEU A 20 16.89 5.90 -3.30
N LYS A 21 17.03 7.04 -3.95
CA LYS A 21 18.16 7.94 -3.71
C LYS A 21 17.90 8.80 -2.47
N THR A 22 18.95 9.35 -1.91
CA THR A 22 18.86 10.30 -0.77
C THR A 22 17.92 11.48 -1.07
N SER A 23 17.85 11.91 -2.34
CA SER A 23 16.93 12.97 -2.80
C SER A 23 15.47 12.58 -2.66
N ASP A 24 15.11 11.32 -2.92
CA ASP A 24 13.72 10.84 -2.85
C ASP A 24 13.23 10.88 -1.41
N TRP A 25 14.09 10.53 -0.45
CA TRP A 25 13.82 10.65 0.98
C TRP A 25 13.62 12.10 1.42
N VAL A 26 14.37 13.06 0.86
CA VAL A 26 14.18 14.48 1.16
C VAL A 26 12.83 14.95 0.66
N VAL A 27 12.42 14.55 -0.55
CA VAL A 27 11.10 14.87 -1.11
C VAL A 27 9.99 14.30 -0.24
N LEU A 28 10.05 13.01 0.10
CA LEU A 28 9.04 12.36 0.94
C LEU A 28 8.86 13.02 2.31
N ARG A 29 9.97 13.51 2.90
CA ARG A 29 9.95 14.17 4.22
C ARG A 29 9.42 15.61 4.20
N ARG A 30 9.48 16.28 3.05
CA ARG A 30 9.14 17.72 2.91
C ARG A 30 7.88 17.95 2.09
N ALA A 31 7.42 16.95 1.38
CA ALA A 31 6.22 17.09 0.55
C ALA A 31 4.99 17.39 1.41
N VAL A 32 4.24 18.37 0.98
CA VAL A 32 2.95 18.77 1.57
C VAL A 32 1.76 18.26 0.74
N CYS A 33 2.04 17.44 -0.24
CA CYS A 33 1.07 16.76 -1.12
C CYS A 33 1.47 15.30 -1.27
N PRO A 34 0.56 14.43 -1.73
CA PRO A 34 0.89 13.06 -2.06
C PRO A 34 2.06 12.96 -3.06
N VAL A 35 2.97 12.03 -2.83
CA VAL A 35 4.15 11.80 -3.67
C VAL A 35 4.07 10.42 -4.30
N LEU A 36 4.09 10.38 -5.64
CA LEU A 36 4.17 9.13 -6.39
C LEU A 36 5.64 8.79 -6.69
N LEU A 37 6.07 7.64 -6.24
CA LEU A 37 7.36 7.04 -6.57
C LEU A 37 7.16 5.97 -7.63
N VAL A 38 7.60 6.27 -8.85
CA VAL A 38 7.53 5.34 -9.97
C VAL A 38 8.78 4.47 -9.97
N LYS A 39 8.59 3.18 -9.78
CA LYS A 39 9.66 2.17 -9.76
C LYS A 39 9.75 1.38 -11.05
N GLN A 40 8.64 1.26 -11.77
CA GLN A 40 8.57 0.52 -13.01
C GLN A 40 9.11 1.37 -14.17
N GLU A 41 9.99 0.79 -14.99
CA GLU A 41 10.59 1.48 -16.15
C GLU A 41 9.61 1.61 -17.32
N GLN A 42 8.58 0.80 -17.36
CA GLN A 42 7.57 0.81 -18.43
C GLN A 42 6.19 1.15 -17.86
N ALA A 43 5.49 2.03 -18.54
CA ALA A 43 4.10 2.34 -18.21
C ALA A 43 3.24 1.10 -18.47
N THR A 44 2.75 0.49 -17.40
CA THR A 44 1.76 -0.60 -17.47
C THR A 44 0.39 -0.06 -17.10
N PRO A 45 -0.71 -0.62 -17.65
CA PRO A 45 -2.06 -0.26 -17.20
C PRO A 45 -2.21 -0.55 -15.71
N LEU A 46 -2.79 0.40 -14.97
CA LEU A 46 -3.12 0.22 -13.56
C LEU A 46 -4.27 -0.78 -13.43
N ARG A 47 -4.01 -1.98 -12.91
CA ARG A 47 -4.99 -3.05 -12.74
C ARG A 47 -5.27 -3.41 -11.29
N CYS A 48 -4.29 -3.16 -10.41
CA CYS A 48 -4.40 -3.49 -9.00
C CYS A 48 -3.81 -2.37 -8.13
N VAL A 49 -4.66 -1.77 -7.31
CA VAL A 49 -4.27 -0.80 -6.28
C VAL A 49 -4.41 -1.46 -4.92
N LEU A 50 -3.40 -1.36 -4.08
CA LEU A 50 -3.42 -1.81 -2.69
C LEU A 50 -3.38 -0.63 -1.74
N ALA A 51 -4.43 -0.43 -0.94
CA ALA A 51 -4.47 0.57 0.12
C ALA A 51 -3.99 -0.05 1.44
N ALA A 52 -2.93 0.48 2.03
CA ALA A 52 -2.41 0.03 3.31
C ALA A 52 -2.87 0.98 4.43
N VAL A 53 -3.68 0.49 5.35
CA VAL A 53 -4.29 1.26 6.44
C VAL A 53 -4.09 0.57 7.78
N ASP A 54 -4.16 1.35 8.86
CA ASP A 54 -4.18 0.85 10.22
C ASP A 54 -5.63 0.84 10.74
N VAL A 55 -6.26 -0.35 10.75
CA VAL A 55 -7.63 -0.52 11.25
C VAL A 55 -7.75 -0.24 12.76
N GLU A 56 -6.66 -0.36 13.51
CA GLU A 56 -6.62 -0.16 14.96
C GLU A 56 -6.11 1.23 15.36
N ALA A 57 -5.99 2.15 14.40
CA ALA A 57 -5.58 3.51 14.68
C ALA A 57 -6.42 4.12 15.84
N ASP A 58 -5.74 4.51 16.90
CA ASP A 58 -6.33 5.00 18.14
C ASP A 58 -6.38 6.54 18.22
N ASP A 59 -5.59 7.24 17.42
CA ASP A 59 -5.56 8.70 17.36
C ASP A 59 -6.23 9.26 16.07
N ASP A 60 -6.66 10.52 16.15
CA ASP A 60 -7.37 11.19 15.07
C ASP A 60 -6.52 11.38 13.81
N ALA A 61 -5.21 11.58 13.97
CA ALA A 61 -4.32 11.78 12.83
C ALA A 61 -4.19 10.52 11.98
N HIS A 62 -4.03 9.35 12.60
CA HIS A 62 -3.98 8.09 11.86
C HIS A 62 -5.35 7.71 11.28
N ARG A 63 -6.46 7.98 11.98
CA ARG A 63 -7.81 7.80 11.44
C ARG A 63 -8.06 8.67 10.21
N GLN A 64 -7.67 9.94 10.27
CA GLN A 64 -7.75 10.83 9.12
C GLN A 64 -6.85 10.37 7.99
N LEU A 65 -5.63 9.92 8.29
CA LEU A 65 -4.71 9.37 7.29
C LEU A 65 -5.29 8.16 6.56
N ASN A 66 -5.92 7.24 7.28
CA ASN A 66 -6.64 6.12 6.69
C ASN A 66 -7.71 6.59 5.69
N THR A 67 -8.48 7.62 6.05
CA THR A 67 -9.50 8.20 5.17
C THR A 67 -8.89 8.75 3.88
N GLU A 68 -7.79 9.48 3.98
CA GLU A 68 -7.10 10.04 2.82
C GLU A 68 -6.47 8.94 1.94
N ILE A 69 -5.88 7.90 2.53
CA ILE A 69 -5.35 6.74 1.79
C ILE A 69 -6.45 6.09 0.97
N ILE A 70 -7.59 5.79 1.61
CA ILE A 70 -8.72 5.14 0.95
C ILE A 70 -9.31 6.03 -0.15
N ALA A 71 -9.45 7.33 0.10
CA ALA A 71 -9.95 8.28 -0.89
C ALA A 71 -9.04 8.32 -2.13
N CYS A 72 -7.72 8.44 -1.94
CA CYS A 72 -6.75 8.41 -3.02
C CYS A 72 -6.80 7.09 -3.81
N ALA A 73 -6.82 5.95 -3.11
CA ALA A 73 -6.85 4.63 -3.73
C ALA A 73 -8.15 4.41 -4.55
N THR A 74 -9.28 4.85 -4.00
CA THR A 74 -10.59 4.78 -4.68
C THR A 74 -10.63 5.65 -5.92
N GLN A 75 -10.07 6.86 -5.85
CA GLN A 75 -9.98 7.76 -7.00
C GLN A 75 -9.13 7.18 -8.12
N LEU A 76 -7.97 6.61 -7.78
CA LEU A 76 -7.09 5.94 -8.74
C LEU A 76 -7.76 4.75 -9.41
N LYS A 77 -8.42 3.90 -8.62
CA LYS A 77 -9.21 2.76 -9.12
C LYS A 77 -10.31 3.23 -10.08
N SER A 78 -11.00 4.33 -9.76
CA SER A 78 -12.09 4.85 -10.59
C SER A 78 -11.61 5.45 -11.92
N GLY A 79 -10.36 5.85 -12.01
CA GLY A 79 -9.73 6.34 -13.23
C GLY A 79 -9.29 5.25 -14.22
N ALA A 80 -9.39 3.96 -13.83
CA ALA A 80 -8.96 2.82 -14.66
C ALA A 80 -10.07 1.77 -14.74
N SER A 81 -10.50 1.42 -15.96
CA SER A 81 -11.72 0.61 -16.21
C SER A 81 -11.66 -0.79 -15.60
N ASP A 82 -10.49 -1.43 -15.59
CA ASP A 82 -10.28 -2.83 -15.16
C ASP A 82 -9.47 -2.91 -13.86
N CYS A 83 -9.47 -1.84 -13.06
CA CYS A 83 -8.69 -1.78 -11.84
C CYS A 83 -9.46 -2.32 -10.63
N VAL A 84 -8.81 -3.17 -9.85
CA VAL A 84 -9.32 -3.70 -8.58
C VAL A 84 -8.64 -2.99 -7.42
N LEU A 85 -9.43 -2.61 -6.41
CA LEU A 85 -8.91 -2.07 -5.15
C LEU A 85 -8.86 -3.17 -4.10
N HIS A 86 -7.68 -3.41 -3.57
CA HIS A 86 -7.44 -4.23 -2.39
C HIS A 86 -7.10 -3.34 -1.20
N ALA A 87 -7.38 -3.83 0.01
CA ALA A 87 -6.96 -3.17 1.25
C ALA A 87 -6.20 -4.15 2.13
N VAL A 88 -5.17 -3.67 2.83
CA VAL A 88 -4.37 -4.45 3.77
C VAL A 88 -4.20 -3.74 5.11
N SER A 89 -4.26 -4.52 6.20
CA SER A 89 -3.89 -4.09 7.54
C SER A 89 -3.15 -5.20 8.26
N ALA A 90 -2.12 -4.86 9.04
CA ALA A 90 -1.51 -5.79 9.97
C ALA A 90 -2.44 -6.03 11.16
N CYS A 91 -2.43 -7.21 11.73
CA CYS A 91 -3.29 -7.56 12.85
C CYS A 91 -2.66 -8.59 13.80
N GLN A 92 -3.27 -8.74 14.98
CA GLN A 92 -3.01 -9.85 15.89
C GLN A 92 -3.81 -11.09 15.46
N ALA A 93 -3.29 -12.29 15.76
CA ALA A 93 -3.93 -13.54 15.36
C ALA A 93 -5.35 -13.70 15.92
N SER A 94 -5.60 -13.24 17.17
CA SER A 94 -6.90 -13.28 17.86
C SER A 94 -7.98 -12.44 17.16
N ASP A 95 -7.60 -11.43 16.42
CA ASP A 95 -8.48 -10.39 15.90
C ASP A 95 -8.66 -10.42 14.37
N ARG A 96 -7.98 -11.32 13.70
CA ARG A 96 -7.90 -11.36 12.24
C ARG A 96 -9.25 -11.25 11.53
N LEU A 97 -10.22 -12.08 11.92
CA LEU A 97 -11.52 -12.08 11.25
C LEU A 97 -12.29 -10.77 11.48
N ARG A 98 -12.29 -10.26 12.72
CA ARG A 98 -12.91 -8.99 13.06
C ARG A 98 -12.26 -7.84 12.29
N GLN A 99 -10.94 -7.84 12.20
CA GLN A 99 -10.21 -6.79 11.50
C GLN A 99 -10.42 -6.85 9.99
N ALA A 100 -10.47 -8.04 9.38
CA ALA A 100 -10.80 -8.18 7.97
C ALA A 100 -12.18 -7.59 7.64
N THR A 101 -13.18 -7.84 8.49
CA THR A 101 -14.54 -7.28 8.31
C THR A 101 -14.53 -5.75 8.46
N ARG A 102 -13.84 -5.21 9.47
CA ARG A 102 -13.70 -3.75 9.65
C ARG A 102 -12.97 -3.10 8.49
N LEU A 103 -11.90 -3.74 8.00
CA LEU A 103 -11.12 -3.28 6.87
C LEU A 103 -11.96 -3.22 5.59
N ALA A 104 -12.75 -4.26 5.31
CA ALA A 104 -13.65 -4.30 4.16
C ALA A 104 -14.66 -3.14 4.20
N THR A 105 -15.27 -2.91 5.37
CA THR A 105 -16.21 -1.81 5.58
C THR A 105 -15.53 -0.45 5.43
N MET A 106 -14.36 -0.27 6.04
CA MET A 106 -13.60 0.98 6.01
C MET A 106 -13.16 1.34 4.58
N ALA A 107 -12.67 0.37 3.83
CA ALA A 107 -12.17 0.58 2.48
C ALA A 107 -13.27 0.55 1.41
N GLY A 108 -14.50 0.17 1.76
CA GLY A 108 -15.61 0.04 0.80
C GLY A 108 -15.36 -1.03 -0.25
N VAL A 109 -14.69 -2.12 0.11
CA VAL A 109 -14.38 -3.25 -0.77
C VAL A 109 -15.12 -4.52 -0.34
N GLU A 110 -15.28 -5.47 -1.26
CA GLU A 110 -15.79 -6.78 -0.88
C GLU A 110 -14.83 -7.50 0.08
N PRO A 111 -15.33 -8.38 0.96
CA PRO A 111 -14.48 -9.10 1.93
C PRO A 111 -13.31 -9.87 1.30
N ALA A 112 -13.45 -10.32 0.06
CA ALA A 112 -12.39 -11.01 -0.68
C ALA A 112 -11.19 -10.12 -1.01
N TYR A 113 -11.38 -8.80 -1.00
CA TYR A 113 -10.33 -7.80 -1.28
C TYR A 113 -9.79 -7.11 -0.03
N ALA A 114 -10.22 -7.54 1.16
CA ALA A 114 -9.76 -7.02 2.45
C ALA A 114 -8.86 -8.04 3.15
N HIS A 115 -7.59 -7.68 3.37
CA HIS A 115 -6.56 -8.60 3.83
C HIS A 115 -6.03 -8.17 5.22
N ALA A 116 -6.51 -8.82 6.28
CA ALA A 116 -5.94 -8.68 7.62
C ALA A 116 -4.84 -9.74 7.80
N LEU A 117 -3.58 -9.33 7.91
CA LEU A 117 -2.43 -10.23 7.99
C LEU A 117 -1.79 -10.19 9.37
N VAL A 118 -1.49 -11.38 9.89
CA VAL A 118 -0.76 -11.54 11.16
C VAL A 118 0.73 -11.39 10.88
N ALA A 119 1.19 -10.16 10.85
CA ALA A 119 2.56 -9.80 10.50
C ALA A 119 2.90 -8.41 11.06
N THR A 120 4.14 -7.96 10.90
CA THR A 120 4.45 -6.54 11.06
C THR A 120 3.76 -5.73 9.96
N PRO A 121 3.48 -4.43 10.17
CA PRO A 121 2.89 -3.59 9.11
C PRO A 121 3.69 -3.62 7.80
N GLU A 122 5.03 -3.62 7.88
CA GLU A 122 5.91 -3.71 6.73
C GLU A 122 5.71 -5.01 5.94
N ASP A 123 5.81 -6.14 6.65
CA ASP A 123 5.70 -7.46 6.05
C ASP A 123 4.29 -7.66 5.47
N ALA A 124 3.25 -7.20 6.19
CA ALA A 124 1.88 -7.28 5.71
C ALA A 124 1.69 -6.55 4.36
N ILE A 125 2.28 -5.36 4.21
CA ILE A 125 2.21 -4.59 2.97
C ILE A 125 2.96 -5.31 1.85
N VAL A 126 4.20 -5.72 2.11
CA VAL A 126 5.07 -6.37 1.10
C VAL A 126 4.47 -7.69 0.63
N ASP A 127 4.08 -8.55 1.56
CA ASP A 127 3.52 -9.87 1.25
C ASP A 127 2.18 -9.76 0.52
N CYS A 128 1.32 -8.84 0.99
CA CYS A 128 0.03 -8.61 0.32
C CYS A 128 0.23 -8.06 -1.09
N ALA A 129 1.10 -7.06 -1.29
CA ALA A 129 1.37 -6.48 -2.59
C ALA A 129 1.88 -7.52 -3.58
N ALA A 130 2.80 -8.39 -3.15
CA ALA A 130 3.30 -9.49 -3.97
C ALA A 130 2.20 -10.52 -4.28
N TRP A 131 1.36 -10.86 -3.30
CA TRP A 131 0.30 -11.85 -3.46
C TRP A 131 -0.81 -11.41 -4.42
N VAL A 132 -1.25 -10.14 -4.32
CA VAL A 132 -2.29 -9.59 -5.21
C VAL A 132 -1.72 -9.06 -6.53
N ALA A 133 -0.40 -9.11 -6.71
CA ALA A 133 0.33 -8.51 -7.82
C ALA A 133 -0.04 -7.03 -8.01
N ALA A 134 0.08 -6.25 -6.93
CA ALA A 134 -0.24 -4.83 -6.93
C ALA A 134 0.65 -4.06 -7.90
N ASP A 135 0.06 -3.22 -8.75
CA ASP A 135 0.79 -2.28 -9.60
C ASP A 135 1.15 -1.02 -8.82
N LEU A 136 0.28 -0.64 -7.87
CA LEU A 136 0.44 0.56 -7.05
C LEU A 136 0.03 0.28 -5.61
N VAL A 137 0.89 0.65 -4.68
CA VAL A 137 0.59 0.63 -3.24
C VAL A 137 0.39 2.06 -2.74
N VAL A 138 -0.69 2.31 -2.02
CA VAL A 138 -0.99 3.59 -1.37
C VAL A 138 -0.76 3.45 0.12
N ILE A 139 0.18 4.23 0.66
CA ILE A 139 0.52 4.24 2.10
C ILE A 139 0.43 5.65 2.67
N GLY A 140 0.32 5.74 3.98
CA GLY A 140 0.31 7.00 4.70
C GLY A 140 1.63 7.34 5.38
N SER A 141 1.88 8.65 5.51
CA SER A 141 2.94 9.20 6.35
C SER A 141 2.40 10.34 7.20
N VAL A 142 2.59 10.25 8.51
CA VAL A 142 2.29 11.37 9.42
C VAL A 142 3.50 12.28 9.49
N ALA A 143 3.45 13.42 8.82
CA ALA A 143 4.50 14.43 8.93
C ALA A 143 4.44 15.08 10.32
N ARG A 144 5.38 14.77 11.20
CA ARG A 144 5.56 15.47 12.48
C ARG A 144 6.45 16.67 12.23
N HIS A 145 5.94 17.89 12.43
CA HIS A 145 6.72 19.11 12.42
C HIS A 145 7.53 19.20 13.72
N GLY A 146 8.86 19.29 13.61
CA GLY A 146 9.77 19.51 14.74
C GLY A 146 11.20 19.04 14.46
N LEU A 147 12.17 19.62 15.17
CA LEU A 147 13.58 19.19 15.21
C LEU A 147 13.64 17.74 15.76
N GLY A 148 13.67 16.76 14.89
CA GLY A 148 13.64 15.34 15.25
C GLY A 148 12.55 14.53 14.55
N ALA A 149 11.86 15.12 13.58
CA ALA A 149 10.97 14.37 12.70
C ALA A 149 11.77 13.34 11.89
N LYS A 150 12.17 12.26 12.55
CA LYS A 150 12.43 11.01 11.87
C LYS A 150 11.10 10.62 11.24
N ILE A 151 11.09 10.30 9.96
CA ILE A 151 10.06 9.39 9.45
C ILE A 151 10.25 8.16 10.33
N HIS A 152 9.51 8.09 11.44
CA HIS A 152 9.37 6.90 12.25
C HIS A 152 8.33 6.02 11.55
N GLY A 153 8.75 5.55 10.43
CA GLY A 153 8.21 4.42 9.79
C GLY A 153 9.40 3.68 9.22
N ASN A 154 10.09 2.91 10.05
CA ASN A 154 10.85 1.78 9.53
C ASN A 154 10.00 1.02 8.50
N THR A 155 8.68 1.04 8.66
CA THR A 155 7.67 0.47 7.78
C THR A 155 7.73 1.03 6.37
N ALA A 156 7.56 2.35 6.21
CA ALA A 156 7.59 2.97 4.89
C ALA A 156 8.98 2.82 4.25
N GLU A 157 10.07 2.99 5.03
CA GLU A 157 11.43 2.87 4.51
C GLU A 157 11.74 1.44 4.05
N ARG A 158 11.40 0.43 4.84
CA ARG A 158 11.62 -0.98 4.48
C ARG A 158 10.72 -1.44 3.34
N ALA A 159 9.44 -1.07 3.37
CA ALA A 159 8.52 -1.39 2.28
C ALA A 159 8.97 -0.74 0.97
N LEU A 160 9.48 0.50 1.03
CA LEU A 160 9.98 1.24 -0.13
C LEU A 160 11.13 0.53 -0.85
N ASP A 161 12.03 -0.10 -0.12
CA ASP A 161 13.19 -0.78 -0.73
C ASP A 161 12.85 -2.16 -1.29
N VAL A 162 11.81 -2.81 -0.77
CA VAL A 162 11.48 -4.21 -1.10
C VAL A 162 10.32 -4.35 -2.07
N LEU A 163 9.37 -3.39 -2.09
CA LEU A 163 8.22 -3.41 -3.00
C LEU A 163 8.67 -3.31 -4.46
N ASP A 164 8.10 -4.17 -5.30
CA ASP A 164 8.26 -4.09 -6.77
C ASP A 164 7.20 -3.20 -7.43
N ALA A 165 6.13 -2.82 -6.70
CA ALA A 165 5.06 -1.94 -7.15
C ALA A 165 5.45 -0.46 -7.07
N ASP A 166 4.79 0.38 -7.85
CA ASP A 166 4.83 1.83 -7.65
C ASP A 166 4.23 2.19 -6.29
N LEU A 167 4.61 3.34 -5.74
CA LEU A 167 4.20 3.73 -4.41
C LEU A 167 3.67 5.16 -4.37
N LEU A 168 2.45 5.33 -3.89
CA LEU A 168 1.89 6.64 -3.55
C LEU A 168 1.94 6.85 -2.03
N VAL A 169 2.69 7.84 -1.59
CA VAL A 169 2.77 8.25 -0.19
C VAL A 169 1.85 9.43 0.05
N VAL A 170 0.82 9.23 0.86
CA VAL A 170 -0.14 10.25 1.29
C VAL A 170 0.36 10.87 2.58
N THR A 171 0.44 12.21 2.64
CA THR A 171 0.91 12.94 3.81
C THR A 171 -0.20 13.81 4.37
N LEU A 172 -0.50 13.70 5.68
CA LEU A 172 -1.40 14.63 6.34
C LEU A 172 -0.73 15.99 6.53
N ARG A 173 -1.46 17.04 6.14
CA ARG A 173 -1.14 18.41 6.57
C ARG A 173 -1.63 18.61 8.01
N ARG A 174 -0.75 19.01 8.89
CA ARG A 174 -1.11 19.65 10.15
C ARG A 174 -0.88 21.14 10.05
#